data_b76958a313f418221f14dab07b8e9523
#
_entry.id   b76958a313f418221f14dab07b8e9523
#
_cell.length_a   1.000
_cell.length_b   1.000
_cell.length_c   1.000
_cell.angle_alpha   90.00
_cell.angle_beta   90.00
_cell.angle_gamma   90.00
#
_symmetry.space_group_name_H-M   'P 1'
#
loop_
_entity.id
_entity.type
_entity.pdbx_description
1 polymer ?
#
loop_
_entity_poly.entity_id
_entity_poly.type
_entity_poly.pdbx_seq_one_letter_code
_entity_poly.pdbx_strand_id
1 'polypeptide(L)'
;ADNYANGSGTCKEDDVVVLIDELSASASEIFAGAIQDHDRGLVIGRRSFGKGLVQSQRNFPDGSAVRLTVARYYTASGRSIQRGYEKGKYDEYEMDAINRYLRGDYVNVDTTNNLVPFTTLGGRTVYGGDGIMPDLFIARDTTGINSYYNAVVNRRLDEEYAMLYSDVNREKLNSFETWQELHKYLLQQPLLLNLVSYADHHGIRRRP
;
A
#
# COMPACT_ATOMS: atom_id res chain seq x y z
N ALA A 1 8.53 -11.21 -25.47
CA ALA A 1 7.44 -12.19 -25.64
C ALA A 1 6.12 -11.45 -25.45
N ASP A 2 5.21 -11.60 -26.42
CA ASP A 2 3.90 -10.98 -26.34
C ASP A 2 2.95 -11.96 -25.66
N ASN A 3 2.17 -11.47 -24.69
CA ASN A 3 1.13 -12.21 -24.01
C ASN A 3 -0.22 -11.57 -24.33
N TYR A 4 -1.15 -12.36 -24.82
CA TYR A 4 -2.48 -11.88 -25.20
C TYR A 4 -3.53 -12.45 -24.24
N ALA A 5 -4.52 -11.62 -23.90
CA ALA A 5 -5.69 -12.06 -23.18
C ALA A 5 -6.52 -13.01 -24.05
N ASN A 6 -6.97 -14.13 -23.49
CA ASN A 6 -7.77 -15.15 -24.22
C ASN A 6 -9.26 -14.81 -24.24
N GLY A 7 -9.69 -13.76 -23.59
CA GLY A 7 -11.08 -13.34 -23.52
C GLY A 7 -12.01 -14.19 -22.66
N SER A 8 -11.49 -15.13 -21.87
CA SER A 8 -12.29 -16.04 -21.03
C SER A 8 -12.76 -15.44 -19.70
N GLY A 9 -12.41 -14.20 -19.38
CA GLY A 9 -12.84 -13.52 -18.15
C GLY A 9 -14.36 -13.28 -18.12
N THR A 10 -14.96 -13.42 -16.94
CA THR A 10 -16.40 -13.24 -16.71
C THR A 10 -16.80 -11.82 -16.34
N CYS A 11 -15.83 -10.98 -15.94
CA CYS A 11 -16.05 -9.62 -15.40
C CYS A 11 -15.77 -8.51 -16.44
N LYS A 12 -16.01 -8.76 -17.73
CA LYS A 12 -15.70 -7.80 -18.80
C LYS A 12 -16.53 -6.53 -18.70
N GLU A 13 -17.80 -6.69 -18.40
CA GLU A 13 -18.79 -5.61 -18.38
C GLU A 13 -19.04 -5.05 -16.97
N ASP A 14 -18.41 -5.62 -15.94
CA ASP A 14 -18.59 -5.16 -14.57
C ASP A 14 -17.88 -3.80 -14.36
N ASP A 15 -18.47 -2.95 -13.52
CA ASP A 15 -17.82 -1.72 -13.07
C ASP A 15 -16.58 -2.07 -12.21
N VAL A 16 -15.46 -1.38 -12.47
CA VAL A 16 -14.19 -1.63 -11.79
C VAL A 16 -13.75 -0.40 -11.01
N VAL A 17 -13.51 -0.60 -9.72
CA VAL A 17 -12.85 0.38 -8.85
C VAL A 17 -11.62 -0.26 -8.23
N VAL A 18 -10.48 0.42 -8.33
CA VAL A 18 -9.21 -0.04 -7.75
C VAL A 18 -8.82 0.88 -6.61
N LEU A 19 -8.66 0.31 -5.41
CA LEU A 19 -8.20 1.06 -4.25
C LEU A 19 -6.68 0.94 -4.13
N ILE A 20 -6.00 2.07 -4.01
CA ILE A 20 -4.55 2.16 -3.81
C ILE A 20 -4.19 3.08 -2.66
N ASP A 21 -3.01 2.84 -2.10
CA ASP A 21 -2.40 3.70 -1.10
C ASP A 21 -0.88 3.77 -1.28
N GLU A 22 -0.20 4.45 -0.39
CA GLU A 22 1.26 4.63 -0.39
C GLU A 22 2.07 3.33 -0.27
N LEU A 23 1.45 2.23 0.13
CA LEU A 23 2.06 0.90 0.24
C LEU A 23 1.80 0.02 -0.98
N SER A 24 0.85 0.42 -1.82
CA SER A 24 0.54 -0.29 -3.07
C SER A 24 1.73 -0.19 -4.02
N ALA A 25 2.33 -1.34 -4.36
CA ALA A 25 3.61 -1.37 -5.07
C ALA A 25 3.68 -2.47 -6.15
N SER A 26 4.58 -2.30 -7.14
CA SER A 26 4.96 -3.34 -8.11
C SER A 26 3.77 -3.86 -8.94
N ALA A 27 3.40 -5.14 -8.83
CA ALA A 27 2.30 -5.72 -9.61
C ALA A 27 0.95 -5.03 -9.38
N SER A 28 0.70 -4.53 -8.18
CA SER A 28 -0.50 -3.74 -7.86
C SER A 28 -0.55 -2.44 -8.65
N GLU A 29 0.62 -1.81 -8.85
CA GLU A 29 0.73 -0.57 -9.64
C GLU A 29 0.58 -0.84 -11.14
N ILE A 30 1.10 -1.99 -11.62
CA ILE A 30 0.91 -2.45 -12.99
C ILE A 30 -0.58 -2.64 -13.27
N PHE A 31 -1.30 -3.30 -12.38
CA PHE A 31 -2.74 -3.51 -12.50
C PHE A 31 -3.51 -2.18 -12.45
N ALA A 32 -3.27 -1.36 -11.43
CA ALA A 32 -3.95 -0.06 -11.30
C ALA A 32 -3.67 0.85 -12.52
N GLY A 33 -2.43 0.91 -12.98
CA GLY A 33 -2.05 1.68 -14.16
C GLY A 33 -2.69 1.16 -15.44
N ALA A 34 -2.83 -0.15 -15.60
CA ALA A 34 -3.54 -0.72 -16.75
C ALA A 34 -5.02 -0.36 -16.75
N ILE A 35 -5.71 -0.48 -15.61
CA ILE A 35 -7.12 -0.09 -15.46
C ILE A 35 -7.30 1.41 -15.77
N GLN A 36 -6.43 2.26 -15.25
CA GLN A 36 -6.50 3.70 -15.42
C GLN A 36 -6.22 4.12 -16.85
N ASP A 37 -5.16 3.62 -17.48
CA ASP A 37 -4.72 4.04 -18.80
C ASP A 37 -5.62 3.52 -19.93
N HIS A 38 -6.32 2.40 -19.71
CA HIS A 38 -7.35 1.89 -20.62
C HIS A 38 -8.75 2.48 -20.36
N ASP A 39 -8.88 3.41 -19.41
CA ASP A 39 -10.17 4.00 -19.01
C ASP A 39 -11.22 2.93 -18.62
N ARG A 40 -10.72 1.77 -18.12
CA ARG A 40 -11.57 0.61 -17.78
C ARG A 40 -12.28 0.77 -16.44
N GLY A 41 -11.79 1.64 -15.56
CA GLY A 41 -12.34 1.87 -14.24
C GLY A 41 -11.70 3.06 -13.55
N LEU A 42 -12.09 3.27 -12.29
CA LEU A 42 -11.57 4.35 -11.45
C LEU A 42 -10.52 3.81 -10.48
N VAL A 43 -9.46 4.60 -10.31
CA VAL A 43 -8.44 4.37 -9.28
C VAL A 43 -8.66 5.38 -8.16
N ILE A 44 -8.88 4.90 -6.95
CA ILE A 44 -9.27 5.71 -5.79
C ILE A 44 -8.28 5.50 -4.64
N GLY A 45 -7.97 6.55 -3.90
CA GLY A 45 -7.14 6.48 -2.71
C GLY A 45 -6.01 7.49 -2.67
N ARG A 46 -4.77 7.04 -2.47
CA ARG A 46 -3.57 7.87 -2.41
C ARG A 46 -2.53 7.40 -3.41
N ARG A 47 -1.58 8.27 -3.75
CA ARG A 47 -0.49 7.94 -4.66
C ARG A 47 0.26 6.69 -4.20
N SER A 48 0.47 5.75 -5.11
CA SER A 48 1.15 4.48 -4.85
C SER A 48 2.66 4.64 -4.61
N PHE A 49 3.34 3.53 -4.35
CA PHE A 49 4.75 3.50 -3.95
C PHE A 49 5.72 3.97 -5.03
N GLY A 50 5.50 3.59 -6.30
CA GLY A 50 6.41 3.91 -7.40
C GLY A 50 7.50 2.89 -7.67
N LYS A 51 7.17 1.57 -7.69
CA LYS A 51 8.10 0.48 -8.00
C LYS A 51 7.82 -0.13 -9.37
N GLY A 52 8.48 0.37 -10.40
CA GLY A 52 8.29 -0.04 -11.81
C GLY A 52 9.52 -0.69 -12.45
N LEU A 53 10.41 -1.30 -11.67
CA LEU A 53 11.60 -2.00 -12.18
C LEU A 53 11.34 -3.49 -12.33
N VAL A 54 11.74 -4.05 -13.47
CA VAL A 54 11.77 -5.49 -13.71
C VAL A 54 13.13 -6.04 -13.30
N GLN A 55 13.14 -7.00 -12.40
CA GLN A 55 14.36 -7.62 -11.89
C GLN A 55 14.44 -9.09 -12.30
N SER A 56 15.64 -9.56 -12.63
CA SER A 56 15.95 -10.96 -12.91
C SER A 56 16.95 -11.48 -11.89
N GLN A 57 16.72 -12.69 -11.38
CA GLN A 57 17.65 -13.36 -10.48
C GLN A 57 18.50 -14.33 -11.24
N ARG A 58 19.81 -14.31 -10.94
CA ARG A 58 20.80 -15.31 -11.40
C ARG A 58 21.35 -16.03 -10.19
N ASN A 59 21.19 -17.35 -10.17
CA ASN A 59 21.72 -18.21 -9.13
C ASN A 59 23.15 -18.66 -9.52
N PHE A 60 24.02 -18.79 -8.54
CA PHE A 60 25.37 -19.30 -8.68
C PHE A 60 25.48 -20.75 -8.16
N PRO A 61 26.52 -21.52 -8.58
CA PRO A 61 26.69 -22.91 -8.16
C PRO A 61 26.89 -23.11 -6.66
N ASP A 62 27.37 -22.10 -5.95
CA ASP A 62 27.57 -22.10 -4.51
C ASP A 62 26.29 -21.84 -3.69
N GLY A 63 25.13 -21.70 -4.37
CA GLY A 63 23.84 -21.41 -3.74
C GLY A 63 23.56 -19.93 -3.50
N SER A 64 24.53 -19.04 -3.77
CA SER A 64 24.29 -17.60 -3.75
C SER A 64 23.53 -17.13 -4.99
N ALA A 65 22.99 -15.93 -4.95
CA ALA A 65 22.27 -15.35 -6.08
C ALA A 65 22.48 -13.84 -6.15
N VAL A 66 22.44 -13.31 -7.38
CA VAL A 66 22.38 -11.88 -7.64
C VAL A 66 21.04 -11.53 -8.29
N ARG A 67 20.43 -10.43 -7.87
CA ARG A 67 19.22 -9.87 -8.49
C ARG A 67 19.55 -8.55 -9.15
N LEU A 68 19.30 -8.47 -10.47
CA LEU A 68 19.65 -7.33 -11.30
C LEU A 68 18.40 -6.73 -11.93
N THR A 69 18.35 -5.41 -12.00
CA THR A 69 17.35 -4.70 -12.80
C THR A 69 17.70 -4.84 -14.27
N VAL A 70 16.77 -5.36 -15.05
CA VAL A 70 16.93 -5.64 -16.49
C VAL A 70 16.04 -4.79 -17.40
N ALA A 71 14.95 -4.23 -16.85
CA ALA A 71 14.01 -3.39 -17.60
C ALA A 71 13.22 -2.44 -16.68
N ARG A 72 12.52 -1.48 -17.31
CA ARG A 72 11.50 -0.64 -16.67
C ARG A 72 10.13 -1.00 -17.23
N TYR A 73 9.12 -0.94 -16.38
CA TYR A 73 7.74 -1.09 -16.78
C TYR A 73 7.16 0.25 -17.24
N TYR A 74 6.42 0.21 -18.33
CA TYR A 74 5.64 1.33 -18.85
C TYR A 74 4.19 0.91 -19.02
N THR A 75 3.26 1.81 -18.69
CA THR A 75 1.83 1.57 -18.84
C THR A 75 1.38 1.82 -20.29
N ALA A 76 0.10 1.61 -20.59
CA ALA A 76 -0.46 1.77 -21.95
C ALA A 76 -0.32 3.21 -22.47
N SER A 77 -0.34 4.22 -21.61
CA SER A 77 -0.09 5.62 -21.99
C SER A 77 1.40 5.93 -22.26
N GLY A 78 2.30 4.97 -22.02
CA GLY A 78 3.75 5.14 -22.16
C GLY A 78 4.44 5.76 -20.95
N ARG A 79 3.74 6.02 -19.85
CA ARG A 79 4.36 6.55 -18.61
C ARG A 79 5.07 5.46 -17.84
N SER A 80 6.22 5.83 -17.24
CA SER A 80 6.88 5.01 -16.24
C SER A 80 6.24 5.24 -14.86
N ILE A 81 5.98 4.17 -14.13
CA ILE A 81 5.52 4.24 -12.74
C ILE A 81 6.68 4.32 -11.74
N GLN A 82 7.91 4.08 -12.21
CA GLN A 82 9.09 4.09 -11.35
C GLN A 82 9.37 5.50 -10.83
N ARG A 83 9.42 5.65 -9.51
CA ARG A 83 9.87 6.90 -8.89
C ARG A 83 11.36 7.15 -9.14
N GLY A 84 11.76 8.40 -9.07
CA GLY A 84 13.12 8.82 -9.35
C GLY A 84 14.14 8.06 -8.51
N TYR A 85 15.22 7.60 -9.14
CA TYR A 85 16.38 6.99 -8.49
C TYR A 85 17.63 7.52 -9.15
N GLU A 86 18.49 8.13 -8.37
CA GLU A 86 19.80 8.58 -8.79
C GLU A 86 20.88 7.72 -8.15
N LYS A 87 21.88 7.32 -8.97
CA LYS A 87 23.02 6.55 -8.47
C LYS A 87 23.76 7.33 -7.38
N GLY A 88 23.97 6.71 -6.23
CA GLY A 88 24.61 7.34 -5.07
C GLY A 88 23.66 8.04 -4.10
N LYS A 89 22.36 8.13 -4.41
CA LYS A 89 21.33 8.73 -3.54
C LYS A 89 20.37 7.67 -2.97
N TYR A 90 20.92 6.57 -2.49
CA TYR A 90 20.14 5.48 -1.94
C TYR A 90 19.34 5.91 -0.72
N ASP A 91 19.96 6.71 0.16
CA ASP A 91 19.31 7.21 1.38
C ASP A 91 18.10 8.12 1.06
N GLU A 92 18.20 8.95 0.02
CA GLU A 92 17.07 9.77 -0.44
C GLU A 92 15.90 8.90 -0.93
N TYR A 93 16.22 7.82 -1.63
CA TYR A 93 15.22 6.87 -2.11
C TYR A 93 14.52 6.13 -0.96
N GLU A 94 15.28 5.69 0.04
CA GLU A 94 14.74 5.04 1.25
C GLU A 94 13.89 6.01 2.09
N MET A 95 14.34 7.25 2.22
CA MET A 95 13.66 8.30 3.00
C MET A 95 12.43 8.90 2.29
N ASP A 96 12.16 8.54 1.03
CA ASP A 96 11.07 9.15 0.26
C ASP A 96 9.71 9.00 0.94
N ALA A 97 9.40 7.85 1.51
CA ALA A 97 8.15 7.62 2.23
C ALA A 97 7.98 8.58 3.43
N ILE A 98 9.07 8.82 4.15
CA ILE A 98 9.10 9.79 5.27
C ILE A 98 8.96 11.21 4.73
N ASN A 99 9.68 11.54 3.67
CA ASN A 99 9.62 12.86 3.04
C ASN A 99 8.22 13.16 2.49
N ARG A 100 7.55 12.17 1.90
CA ARG A 100 6.14 12.28 1.46
C ARG A 100 5.21 12.56 2.63
N TYR A 101 5.42 11.86 3.76
CA TYR A 101 4.66 12.11 4.98
C TYR A 101 4.88 13.54 5.50
N LEU A 102 6.14 14.00 5.57
CA LEU A 102 6.49 15.35 6.04
C LEU A 102 5.95 16.46 5.14
N ARG A 103 5.87 16.23 3.81
CA ARG A 103 5.26 17.15 2.86
C ARG A 103 3.73 17.18 2.94
N GLY A 104 3.12 16.22 3.62
CA GLY A 104 1.66 16.11 3.70
C GLY A 104 1.03 15.44 2.47
N ASP A 105 1.79 14.69 1.67
CA ASP A 105 1.31 14.02 0.46
C ASP A 105 0.15 13.02 0.73
N TYR A 106 -0.04 12.62 1.98
CA TYR A 106 -1.11 11.70 2.39
C TYR A 106 -2.42 12.40 2.79
N VAL A 107 -2.38 13.72 2.96
CA VAL A 107 -3.54 14.53 3.37
C VAL A 107 -3.91 15.61 2.36
N ASN A 108 -3.02 15.95 1.42
CA ASN A 108 -3.21 16.97 0.40
C ASN A 108 -3.11 16.40 -1.02
N VAL A 109 -3.94 16.92 -1.92
CA VAL A 109 -4.01 16.51 -3.33
C VAL A 109 -2.83 17.06 -4.16
N ASP A 110 -2.22 18.15 -3.74
CA ASP A 110 -1.37 19.00 -4.59
C ASP A 110 0.09 18.50 -4.68
N THR A 111 0.27 17.25 -5.08
CA THR A 111 1.60 16.61 -5.23
C THR A 111 2.02 16.41 -6.68
N THR A 112 1.32 17.02 -7.66
CA THR A 112 1.59 16.82 -9.09
C THR A 112 2.56 17.83 -9.70
N ASN A 113 3.01 18.84 -8.96
CA ASN A 113 3.73 20.01 -9.46
C ASN A 113 5.01 19.74 -10.26
N ASN A 114 5.57 18.52 -10.22
CA ASN A 114 6.78 18.15 -10.98
C ASN A 114 6.61 16.86 -11.79
N LEU A 115 5.38 16.36 -11.96
CA LEU A 115 5.13 15.11 -12.69
C LEU A 115 4.90 15.37 -14.16
N VAL A 116 5.38 14.44 -14.99
CA VAL A 116 5.18 14.51 -16.45
C VAL A 116 3.77 14.05 -16.80
N PRO A 117 2.96 14.86 -17.51
CA PRO A 117 1.63 14.46 -17.92
C PRO A 117 1.67 13.50 -19.12
N PHE A 118 0.75 12.54 -19.12
CA PHE A 118 0.46 11.61 -20.19
C PHE A 118 -1.05 11.59 -20.44
N THR A 119 -1.46 11.00 -21.55
CA THR A 119 -2.89 10.92 -21.93
C THR A 119 -3.30 9.46 -22.01
N THR A 120 -4.41 9.10 -21.37
CA THR A 120 -5.01 7.76 -21.47
C THR A 120 -5.61 7.53 -22.86
N LEU A 121 -6.01 6.31 -23.15
CA LEU A 121 -6.67 5.99 -24.43
C LEU A 121 -7.98 6.76 -24.62
N GLY A 122 -8.72 7.07 -23.57
CA GLY A 122 -9.95 7.86 -23.58
C GLY A 122 -9.73 9.38 -23.46
N GLY A 123 -8.47 9.85 -23.40
CA GLY A 123 -8.16 11.28 -23.38
C GLY A 123 -8.04 11.93 -22.00
N ARG A 124 -8.07 11.17 -20.91
CA ARG A 124 -7.84 11.70 -19.54
C ARG A 124 -6.36 11.98 -19.32
N THR A 125 -6.05 13.01 -18.53
CA THR A 125 -4.67 13.30 -18.12
C THR A 125 -4.29 12.42 -16.92
N VAL A 126 -3.15 11.75 -17.03
CA VAL A 126 -2.51 10.96 -15.97
C VAL A 126 -1.05 11.37 -15.84
N TYR A 127 -0.41 11.02 -14.73
CA TYR A 127 0.96 11.46 -14.45
C TYR A 127 1.90 10.26 -14.29
N GLY A 128 3.15 10.45 -14.71
CA GLY A 128 4.20 9.44 -14.64
C GLY A 128 5.40 9.89 -13.83
N GLY A 129 6.26 8.92 -13.48
CA GLY A 129 7.54 9.17 -12.82
C GLY A 129 7.54 9.03 -11.30
N ASP A 130 6.38 8.80 -10.67
CA ASP A 130 6.31 8.67 -9.22
C ASP A 130 5.06 7.89 -8.74
N GLY A 131 4.97 6.64 -9.14
CA GLY A 131 3.82 5.77 -8.84
C GLY A 131 2.58 6.07 -9.68
N ILE A 132 1.45 5.56 -9.22
CA ILE A 132 0.13 5.79 -9.79
C ILE A 132 -0.59 6.85 -8.95
N MET A 133 -0.96 7.96 -9.56
CA MET A 133 -1.84 8.96 -8.98
C MET A 133 -3.29 8.49 -9.11
N PRO A 134 -4.08 8.49 -8.03
CA PRO A 134 -5.49 8.11 -8.12
C PRO A 134 -6.31 9.14 -8.91
N ASP A 135 -7.40 8.69 -9.52
CA ASP A 135 -8.39 9.56 -10.17
C ASP A 135 -9.19 10.34 -9.11
N LEU A 136 -9.44 9.70 -7.97
CA LEU A 136 -10.08 10.31 -6.80
C LEU A 136 -9.19 10.14 -5.57
N PHE A 137 -8.70 11.26 -5.07
CA PHE A 137 -7.88 11.26 -3.87
C PHE A 137 -8.73 11.13 -2.61
N ILE A 138 -8.33 10.22 -1.72
CA ILE A 138 -8.91 10.07 -0.38
C ILE A 138 -7.79 10.28 0.64
N ALA A 139 -7.90 11.34 1.41
CA ALA A 139 -6.93 11.66 2.45
C ALA A 139 -6.84 10.53 3.49
N ARG A 140 -5.62 10.33 4.02
CA ARG A 140 -5.43 9.44 5.16
C ARG A 140 -6.16 9.99 6.38
N ASP A 141 -7.00 9.17 6.99
CA ASP A 141 -7.54 9.50 8.30
C ASP A 141 -6.42 9.43 9.34
N THR A 142 -6.10 10.57 9.91
CA THR A 142 -5.11 10.70 11.00
C THR A 142 -5.77 10.98 12.35
N THR A 143 -7.09 10.90 12.42
CA THR A 143 -7.85 11.07 13.65
C THR A 143 -7.40 10.04 14.69
N GLY A 144 -7.01 10.50 15.86
CA GLY A 144 -6.54 9.62 16.94
C GLY A 144 -5.08 9.18 16.84
N ILE A 145 -4.37 9.46 15.72
CA ILE A 145 -2.93 9.19 15.62
C ILE A 145 -2.18 10.22 16.49
N ASN A 146 -1.52 9.74 17.51
CA ASN A 146 -0.73 10.54 18.43
C ASN A 146 0.58 9.83 18.77
N SER A 147 1.44 10.47 19.57
CA SER A 147 2.74 9.92 19.94
C SER A 147 2.64 8.57 20.69
N TYR A 148 1.59 8.38 21.50
CA TYR A 148 1.35 7.11 22.19
C TYR A 148 0.97 6.01 21.18
N TYR A 149 0.01 6.28 20.29
CA TYR A 149 -0.37 5.37 19.22
C TYR A 149 0.85 4.94 18.38
N ASN A 150 1.64 5.92 17.92
CA ASN A 150 2.84 5.64 17.14
C ASN A 150 3.86 4.80 17.93
N ALA A 151 4.03 5.04 19.23
CA ALA A 151 4.93 4.26 20.06
C ALA A 151 4.48 2.80 20.21
N VAL A 152 3.17 2.55 20.33
CA VAL A 152 2.59 1.19 20.41
C VAL A 152 2.78 0.45 19.08
N VAL A 153 2.37 1.07 17.96
CA VAL A 153 2.40 0.46 16.62
C VAL A 153 3.84 0.22 16.13
N ASN A 154 4.75 1.20 16.32
CA ASN A 154 6.15 1.05 15.91
C ASN A 154 6.87 -0.09 16.66
N ARG A 155 6.44 -0.44 17.85
CA ARG A 155 6.93 -1.61 18.61
C ARG A 155 6.09 -2.86 18.38
N ARG A 156 5.07 -2.80 17.53
CA ARG A 156 4.17 -3.90 17.16
C ARG A 156 3.46 -4.52 18.37
N LEU A 157 3.23 -3.74 19.44
CA LEU A 157 2.60 -4.25 20.66
C LEU A 157 1.10 -4.52 20.47
N ASP A 158 0.46 -3.85 19.56
CA ASP A 158 -0.92 -4.11 19.11
C ASP A 158 -1.05 -5.47 18.43
N GLU A 159 -0.13 -5.81 17.52
CA GLU A 159 -0.09 -7.12 16.87
C GLU A 159 0.25 -8.24 17.88
N GLU A 160 1.26 -8.04 18.70
CA GLU A 160 1.68 -9.01 19.71
C GLU A 160 0.55 -9.30 20.71
N TYR A 161 -0.11 -8.25 21.20
CA TYR A 161 -1.27 -8.41 22.08
C TYR A 161 -2.42 -9.14 21.38
N ALA A 162 -2.72 -8.81 20.12
CA ALA A 162 -3.76 -9.48 19.35
C ALA A 162 -3.49 -10.97 19.17
N MET A 163 -2.24 -11.36 18.93
CA MET A 163 -1.81 -12.76 18.84
C MET A 163 -1.99 -13.47 20.19
N LEU A 164 -1.51 -12.88 21.29
CA LEU A 164 -1.66 -13.45 22.62
C LEU A 164 -3.14 -13.61 23.02
N TYR A 165 -3.95 -12.58 22.74
CA TYR A 165 -5.39 -12.65 23.00
C TYR A 165 -6.05 -13.78 22.20
N SER A 166 -5.68 -13.92 20.93
CA SER A 166 -6.21 -14.95 20.05
C SER A 166 -5.81 -16.36 20.52
N ASP A 167 -4.59 -16.54 20.97
CA ASP A 167 -4.12 -17.83 21.46
C ASP A 167 -4.82 -18.24 22.76
N VAL A 168 -4.96 -17.33 23.71
CA VAL A 168 -5.64 -17.60 25.00
C VAL A 168 -7.14 -17.86 24.79
N ASN A 169 -7.76 -17.21 23.82
CA ASN A 169 -9.20 -17.30 23.58
C ASN A 169 -9.55 -18.17 22.37
N ARG A 170 -8.62 -18.96 21.85
CA ARG A 170 -8.75 -19.71 20.58
C ARG A 170 -10.04 -20.53 20.47
N GLU A 171 -10.38 -21.30 21.49
CA GLU A 171 -11.59 -22.12 21.48
C GLU A 171 -12.85 -21.27 21.36
N LYS A 172 -12.92 -20.17 22.11
CA LYS A 172 -14.05 -19.24 22.08
C LYS A 172 -14.15 -18.53 20.72
N LEU A 173 -13.03 -18.05 20.20
CA LEU A 173 -13.02 -17.34 18.91
C LEU A 173 -13.40 -18.28 17.74
N ASN A 174 -12.99 -19.54 17.79
CA ASN A 174 -13.36 -20.54 16.79
C ASN A 174 -14.79 -21.06 16.93
N SER A 175 -15.51 -20.75 18.00
CA SER A 175 -16.90 -21.19 18.18
C SER A 175 -17.93 -20.33 17.44
N PHE A 176 -17.52 -19.19 16.86
CA PHE A 176 -18.43 -18.35 16.08
C PHE A 176 -18.52 -18.86 14.63
N GLU A 177 -19.78 -19.00 14.15
CA GLU A 177 -20.04 -19.48 12.78
C GLU A 177 -19.90 -18.37 11.74
N THR A 178 -20.10 -17.09 12.17
CA THR A 178 -20.05 -15.93 11.27
C THR A 178 -19.12 -14.84 11.80
N TRP A 179 -18.55 -14.06 10.86
CA TRP A 179 -17.71 -12.92 11.25
C TRP A 179 -18.51 -11.83 11.99
N GLN A 180 -19.82 -11.70 11.73
CA GLN A 180 -20.69 -10.73 12.40
C GLN A 180 -20.84 -11.05 13.88
N GLU A 181 -21.00 -12.31 14.24
CA GLU A 181 -21.06 -12.76 15.62
C GLU A 181 -19.74 -12.53 16.34
N LEU A 182 -18.63 -12.91 15.71
CA LEU A 182 -17.29 -12.66 16.22
C LEU A 182 -17.07 -11.16 16.44
N HIS A 183 -17.38 -10.32 15.47
CA HIS A 183 -17.22 -8.87 15.58
C HIS A 183 -18.04 -8.30 16.74
N LYS A 184 -19.32 -8.70 16.87
CA LYS A 184 -20.18 -8.28 17.97
C LYS A 184 -19.61 -8.70 19.34
N TYR A 185 -19.06 -9.90 19.43
CA TYR A 185 -18.40 -10.38 20.64
C TYR A 185 -17.16 -9.53 20.96
N LEU A 186 -16.27 -9.29 19.99
CA LEU A 186 -15.04 -8.54 20.20
C LEU A 186 -15.31 -7.09 20.63
N LEU A 187 -16.34 -6.44 20.10
CA LEU A 187 -16.74 -5.10 20.52
C LEU A 187 -17.17 -5.01 22.00
N GLN A 188 -17.58 -6.12 22.60
CA GLN A 188 -17.95 -6.17 24.02
C GLN A 188 -16.75 -6.45 24.94
N GLN A 189 -15.60 -6.81 24.38
CA GLN A 189 -14.41 -7.09 25.17
C GLN A 189 -13.62 -5.80 25.46
N PRO A 190 -12.96 -5.69 26.61
CA PRO A 190 -12.17 -4.51 26.95
C PRO A 190 -10.78 -4.51 26.25
N LEU A 191 -10.74 -4.81 24.94
CA LEU A 191 -9.50 -5.02 24.20
C LEU A 191 -8.58 -3.81 24.24
N LEU A 192 -9.14 -2.60 24.07
CA LEU A 192 -8.35 -1.38 24.08
C LEU A 192 -7.74 -1.11 25.47
N LEU A 193 -8.51 -1.31 26.54
CA LEU A 193 -8.01 -1.13 27.90
C LEU A 193 -6.89 -2.14 28.22
N ASN A 194 -7.08 -3.37 27.80
CA ASN A 194 -6.09 -4.43 27.99
C ASN A 194 -4.83 -4.17 27.16
N LEU A 195 -4.95 -3.68 25.92
CA LEU A 195 -3.81 -3.26 25.12
C LEU A 195 -3.04 -2.10 25.77
N VAL A 196 -3.74 -1.13 26.35
CA VAL A 196 -3.10 -0.02 27.08
C VAL A 196 -2.31 -0.56 28.29
N SER A 197 -2.89 -1.50 29.05
CA SER A 197 -2.20 -2.16 30.16
C SER A 197 -0.99 -2.97 29.67
N TYR A 198 -1.15 -3.71 28.58
CA TYR A 198 -0.07 -4.47 27.97
C TYR A 198 1.10 -3.56 27.53
N ALA A 199 0.79 -2.44 26.89
CA ALA A 199 1.79 -1.46 26.46
C ALA A 199 2.51 -0.82 27.66
N ASP A 200 1.81 -0.55 28.78
CA ASP A 200 2.42 -0.02 30.00
C ASP A 200 3.44 -1.01 30.61
N HIS A 201 3.12 -2.30 30.64
CA HIS A 201 4.05 -3.34 31.08
C HIS A 201 5.30 -3.44 30.17
N HIS A 202 5.17 -3.03 28.90
CA HIS A 202 6.29 -2.95 27.96
C HIS A 202 6.96 -1.57 27.91
N GLY A 203 6.68 -0.71 28.92
CA GLY A 203 7.35 0.58 29.10
C GLY A 203 6.80 1.73 28.24
N ILE A 204 5.64 1.54 27.56
CA ILE A 204 4.95 2.61 26.84
C ILE A 204 3.76 3.10 27.66
N ARG A 205 3.95 4.21 28.33
CA ARG A 205 2.94 4.80 29.19
C ARG A 205 2.09 5.84 28.46
N ARG A 206 0.77 5.71 28.59
CA ARG A 206 -0.15 6.75 28.19
C ARG A 206 0.01 7.94 29.14
N ARG A 207 0.41 9.09 28.60
CA ARG A 207 0.37 10.34 29.36
C ARG A 207 -1.05 10.87 29.40
N PRO A 208 -1.47 11.46 30.52
CA PRO A 208 -2.81 12.05 30.64
C PRO A 208 -3.04 13.21 29.68
#